data_9edad04c2657441ac0bf7ee9c02631d9
#
_entry.id   9edad04c2657441ac0bf7ee9c02631d9
#
_cell.length_a   1.000
_cell.length_b   1.000
_cell.length_c   1.000
_cell.angle_alpha   90.00
_cell.angle_beta   90.00
_cell.angle_gamma   90.00
#
_symmetry.space_group_name_H-M   'P 1'
#
loop_
_entity.id
_entity.type
_entity.pdbx_description
1 polymer ?
#
loop_
_entity_poly.entity_id
_entity_poly.type
_entity_poly.pdbx_seq_one_letter_code
_entity_poly.pdbx_strand_id
1 'polypeptide(L)'
;MKKLFANLLLLAVVVAGISFFAAPGVAFFGIRSAADANDVAGLSRLVDFTAVRQSLRPQLSGNPAAMAPAPGFLEDPIGAVRRQFEPAAPSADVDAYLTPAALAGLTRGDGRFASQRTAVPDPASAGNPMPTPVFWGVNRVRMSISDEGGSRTIFTFERKGPFEWKLVHIGLPEGATPAAPAPVARVPAQQP
;
A
#
# COMPACT_ATOMS: atom_id res chain seq x y z
N MET A 1 45.85 -2.34 14.81
CA MET A 1 44.84 -1.24 14.69
C MET A 1 44.35 -1.08 13.26
N LYS A 2 45.18 -0.98 12.20
CA LYS A 2 44.71 -0.81 10.80
C LYS A 2 43.78 -1.92 10.29
N LYS A 3 44.06 -3.20 10.60
CA LYS A 3 43.24 -4.34 10.20
C LYS A 3 41.87 -4.33 10.91
N LEU A 4 41.80 -3.94 12.17
CA LEU A 4 40.57 -3.84 12.95
C LEU A 4 39.66 -2.73 12.41
N PHE A 5 40.25 -1.57 12.06
CA PHE A 5 39.53 -0.46 11.44
C PHE A 5 39.00 -0.83 10.05
N ALA A 6 39.80 -1.53 9.23
CA ALA A 6 39.37 -2.00 7.93
C ALA A 6 38.22 -2.99 8.02
N ASN A 7 38.24 -3.92 8.99
CA ASN A 7 37.16 -4.88 9.21
C ASN A 7 35.87 -4.20 9.71
N LEU A 8 35.99 -3.20 10.59
CA LEU A 8 34.86 -2.40 11.05
C LEU A 8 34.22 -1.61 9.90
N LEU A 9 35.05 -0.99 9.05
CA LEU A 9 34.55 -0.27 7.89
C LEU A 9 33.81 -1.22 6.91
N LEU A 10 34.41 -2.38 6.63
CA LEU A 10 33.79 -3.38 5.78
C LEU A 10 32.45 -3.83 6.36
N LEU A 11 32.40 -4.12 7.67
CA LEU A 11 31.16 -4.49 8.33
C LEU A 11 30.09 -3.38 8.21
N ALA A 12 30.48 -2.12 8.42
CA ALA A 12 29.56 -0.99 8.30
C ALA A 12 28.99 -0.87 6.88
N VAL A 13 29.82 -1.05 5.84
CA VAL A 13 29.37 -1.04 4.45
C VAL A 13 28.41 -2.19 4.15
N VAL A 14 28.70 -3.40 4.65
CA VAL A 14 27.82 -4.57 4.49
C VAL A 14 26.48 -4.33 5.18
N VAL A 15 26.48 -3.84 6.43
CA VAL A 15 25.24 -3.54 7.17
C VAL A 15 24.44 -2.45 6.46
N ALA A 16 25.07 -1.39 5.97
CA ALA A 16 24.41 -0.33 5.21
C ALA A 16 23.78 -0.88 3.91
N GLY A 17 24.49 -1.76 3.20
CA GLY A 17 23.97 -2.43 2.01
C GLY A 17 22.75 -3.29 2.31
N ILE A 18 22.82 -4.14 3.32
CA ILE A 18 21.69 -5.00 3.74
C ILE A 18 20.49 -4.12 4.14
N SER A 19 20.73 -3.08 4.95
CA SER A 19 19.65 -2.16 5.38
C SER A 19 19.02 -1.44 4.20
N PHE A 20 19.79 -1.04 3.21
CA PHE A 20 19.29 -0.39 2.00
C PHE A 20 18.37 -1.30 1.19
N PHE A 21 18.76 -2.56 1.01
CA PHE A 21 17.92 -3.52 0.28
C PHE A 21 16.74 -4.03 1.10
N ALA A 22 16.84 -4.11 2.41
CA ALA A 22 15.74 -4.54 3.27
C ALA A 22 14.68 -3.44 3.51
N ALA A 23 15.02 -2.18 3.32
CA ALA A 23 14.18 -1.03 3.68
C ALA A 23 12.76 -1.05 3.06
N PRO A 24 12.54 -1.43 1.79
CA PRO A 24 11.17 -1.54 1.26
C PRO A 24 10.35 -2.63 1.93
N GLY A 25 10.98 -3.75 2.29
CA GLY A 25 10.31 -4.80 3.07
C GLY A 25 9.91 -4.31 4.46
N VAL A 26 10.81 -3.58 5.13
CA VAL A 26 10.51 -2.95 6.42
C VAL A 26 9.34 -1.96 6.30
N ALA A 27 9.29 -1.17 5.23
CA ALA A 27 8.15 -0.28 4.97
C ALA A 27 6.84 -1.04 4.80
N PHE A 28 6.84 -2.15 4.04
CA PHE A 28 5.65 -2.99 3.87
C PHE A 28 5.14 -3.55 5.21
N PHE A 29 6.01 -4.17 6.00
CA PHE A 29 5.64 -4.69 7.32
C PHE A 29 5.28 -3.59 8.31
N GLY A 30 5.91 -2.42 8.18
CA GLY A 30 5.55 -1.23 8.95
C GLY A 30 4.12 -0.77 8.68
N ILE A 31 3.69 -0.77 7.41
CA ILE A 31 2.29 -0.47 7.05
C ILE A 31 1.34 -1.49 7.66
N ARG A 32 1.64 -2.79 7.55
CA ARG A 32 0.82 -3.84 8.16
C ARG A 32 0.69 -3.65 9.67
N SER A 33 1.81 -3.46 10.36
CA SER A 33 1.83 -3.25 11.81
C SER A 33 1.09 -1.99 12.24
N ALA A 34 1.28 -0.88 11.54
CA ALA A 34 0.58 0.38 11.83
C ALA A 34 -0.93 0.27 11.56
N ALA A 35 -1.31 -0.45 10.49
CA ALA A 35 -2.71 -0.73 10.17
C ALA A 35 -3.37 -1.62 11.25
N ASP A 36 -2.67 -2.67 11.70
CA ASP A 36 -3.15 -3.56 12.77
C ASP A 36 -3.31 -2.82 14.10
N ALA A 37 -2.41 -1.89 14.40
CA ALA A 37 -2.48 -1.06 15.59
C ALA A 37 -3.45 0.12 15.47
N ASN A 38 -4.11 0.30 14.32
CA ASN A 38 -4.92 1.47 13.98
C ASN A 38 -4.14 2.80 14.16
N ASP A 39 -2.82 2.76 13.92
CA ASP A 39 -1.90 3.90 14.03
C ASP A 39 -1.91 4.74 12.74
N VAL A 40 -2.85 5.68 12.68
CA VAL A 40 -2.97 6.60 11.54
C VAL A 40 -1.71 7.47 11.36
N ALA A 41 -1.05 7.85 12.45
CA ALA A 41 0.18 8.65 12.39
C ALA A 41 1.34 7.83 11.81
N GLY A 42 1.49 6.56 12.20
CA GLY A 42 2.44 5.62 11.61
C GLY A 42 2.17 5.40 10.13
N LEU A 43 0.91 5.19 9.75
CA LEU A 43 0.52 5.04 8.34
C LEU A 43 0.86 6.28 7.51
N SER A 44 0.66 7.49 8.01
CA SER A 44 0.96 8.73 7.28
C SER A 44 2.46 8.92 6.96
N ARG A 45 3.33 8.28 7.72
CA ARG A 45 4.78 8.28 7.46
C ARG A 45 5.17 7.31 6.34
N LEU A 46 4.45 6.20 6.22
CA LEU A 46 4.78 5.09 5.32
C LEU A 46 3.96 5.11 4.02
N VAL A 47 2.82 5.79 4.00
CA VAL A 47 1.90 5.85 2.86
C VAL A 47 1.79 7.29 2.37
N ASP A 48 1.97 7.48 1.06
CA ASP A 48 1.59 8.71 0.38
C ASP A 48 0.11 8.59 -0.03
N PHE A 49 -0.78 9.00 0.87
CA PHE A 49 -2.22 8.88 0.65
C PHE A 49 -2.71 9.61 -0.59
N THR A 50 -2.05 10.70 -0.98
CA THR A 50 -2.39 11.45 -2.19
C THR A 50 -2.08 10.64 -3.44
N ALA A 51 -0.87 10.10 -3.52
CA ALA A 51 -0.45 9.28 -4.64
C ALA A 51 -1.27 7.97 -4.74
N VAL A 52 -1.50 7.30 -3.61
CA VAL A 52 -2.31 6.07 -3.57
C VAL A 52 -3.75 6.36 -3.99
N ARG A 53 -4.37 7.44 -3.51
CA ARG A 53 -5.72 7.85 -3.92
C ARG A 53 -5.80 8.09 -5.43
N GLN A 54 -4.81 8.76 -6.00
CA GLN A 54 -4.73 8.98 -7.45
C GLN A 54 -4.59 7.67 -8.22
N SER A 55 -3.87 6.70 -7.69
CA SER A 55 -3.67 5.39 -8.33
C SER A 55 -4.91 4.50 -8.29
N LEU A 56 -5.74 4.61 -7.27
CA LEU A 56 -6.96 3.81 -7.11
C LEU A 56 -8.13 4.31 -7.95
N ARG A 57 -8.24 5.63 -8.15
CA ARG A 57 -9.36 6.23 -8.90
C ARG A 57 -9.65 5.58 -10.24
N PRO A 58 -8.70 5.48 -11.17
CA PRO A 58 -8.96 4.90 -12.49
C PRO A 58 -9.26 3.39 -12.41
N GLN A 59 -8.74 2.68 -11.41
CA GLN A 59 -9.01 1.25 -11.21
C GLN A 59 -10.44 1.01 -10.71
N LEU A 60 -11.01 1.95 -9.96
CA LEU A 60 -12.37 1.87 -9.44
C LEU A 60 -13.39 2.42 -10.43
N SER A 61 -12.98 3.30 -11.35
CA SER A 61 -13.83 3.79 -12.46
C SER A 61 -13.93 2.83 -13.64
N GLY A 62 -13.35 1.63 -13.55
CA GLY A 62 -13.44 0.60 -14.60
C GLY A 62 -12.38 0.73 -15.71
N ASN A 63 -11.30 1.49 -15.49
CA ASN A 63 -10.19 1.59 -16.44
C ASN A 63 -9.10 0.56 -16.11
N PRO A 64 -8.99 -0.55 -16.85
CA PRO A 64 -7.99 -1.60 -16.58
C PRO A 64 -6.53 -1.16 -16.81
N ALA A 65 -6.30 -0.10 -17.61
CA ALA A 65 -4.96 0.41 -17.87
C ALA A 65 -4.27 1.03 -16.65
N ALA A 66 -5.01 1.29 -15.58
CA ALA A 66 -4.48 1.90 -14.36
C ALA A 66 -3.76 0.91 -13.40
N MET A 67 -3.60 -0.35 -13.76
CA MET A 67 -2.82 -1.30 -12.95
C MET A 67 -1.30 -1.05 -13.03
N ALA A 68 -0.83 -0.28 -14.01
CA ALA A 68 0.57 0.16 -14.07
C ALA A 68 0.78 1.35 -13.12
N PRO A 69 1.90 1.39 -12.37
CA PRO A 69 2.23 2.58 -11.59
C PRO A 69 2.31 3.78 -12.54
N ALA A 70 1.73 4.91 -12.12
CA ALA A 70 1.87 6.15 -12.87
C ALA A 70 3.36 6.45 -13.09
N PRO A 71 3.78 6.90 -14.28
CA PRO A 71 5.15 7.28 -14.52
C PRO A 71 5.58 8.35 -13.51
N GLY A 72 6.82 8.22 -13.01
CA GLY A 72 7.39 9.20 -12.08
C GLY A 72 7.52 10.58 -12.73
N PHE A 73 7.73 11.62 -11.91
CA PHE A 73 7.92 13.00 -12.40
C PHE A 73 9.03 13.12 -13.46
N LEU A 74 10.08 12.32 -13.33
CA LEU A 74 11.21 12.31 -14.29
C LEU A 74 10.88 11.56 -15.59
N GLU A 75 9.89 10.67 -15.59
CA GLU A 75 9.47 9.89 -16.75
C GLU A 75 8.38 10.62 -17.56
N ASP A 76 7.50 11.37 -16.87
CA ASP A 76 6.43 12.16 -17.49
C ASP A 76 6.12 13.41 -16.65
N PRO A 77 6.92 14.48 -16.79
CA PRO A 77 6.75 15.70 -16.00
C PRO A 77 5.44 16.44 -16.35
N ILE A 78 4.98 16.39 -17.59
CA ILE A 78 3.74 17.05 -18.03
C ILE A 78 2.52 16.31 -17.50
N GLY A 79 2.51 14.99 -17.56
CA GLY A 79 1.46 14.16 -17.00
C GLY A 79 1.39 14.25 -15.48
N ALA A 80 2.52 14.40 -14.79
CA ALA A 80 2.55 14.61 -13.35
C ALA A 80 1.87 15.93 -12.95
N VAL A 81 2.14 17.02 -13.66
CA VAL A 81 1.49 18.32 -13.44
C VAL A 81 0.00 18.25 -13.79
N ARG A 82 -0.36 17.60 -14.91
CA ARG A 82 -1.76 17.46 -15.33
C ARG A 82 -2.61 16.72 -14.30
N ARG A 83 -2.08 15.62 -13.73
CA ARG A 83 -2.76 14.86 -12.66
C ARG A 83 -3.01 15.68 -11.40
N GLN A 84 -2.19 16.70 -11.13
CA GLN A 84 -2.35 17.60 -9.99
C GLN A 84 -3.55 18.54 -10.14
N PHE A 85 -3.94 18.84 -11.38
CA PHE A 85 -5.05 19.75 -11.71
C PHE A 85 -6.33 19.02 -12.16
N GLU A 86 -6.33 17.69 -12.20
CA GLU A 86 -7.50 16.91 -12.59
C GLU A 86 -8.57 16.98 -11.49
N PRO A 87 -9.82 17.42 -11.81
CA PRO A 87 -10.86 17.58 -10.80
C PRO A 87 -11.19 16.24 -10.14
N ALA A 88 -11.28 16.26 -8.81
CA ALA A 88 -11.56 15.10 -8.00
C ALA A 88 -12.97 14.57 -8.28
N ALA A 89 -13.08 13.44 -8.97
CA ALA A 89 -14.31 12.66 -9.00
C ALA A 89 -14.70 12.23 -7.56
N PRO A 90 -16.01 12.00 -7.26
CA PRO A 90 -16.44 11.67 -5.90
C PRO A 90 -15.68 10.47 -5.34
N SER A 91 -15.03 10.71 -4.19
CA SER A 91 -13.94 9.87 -3.67
C SER A 91 -14.39 8.83 -2.64
N ALA A 92 -15.69 8.64 -2.41
CA ALA A 92 -16.20 7.77 -1.36
C ALA A 92 -15.66 6.32 -1.46
N ASP A 93 -15.61 5.77 -2.67
CA ASP A 93 -15.14 4.39 -2.87
C ASP A 93 -13.63 4.24 -2.69
N VAL A 94 -12.85 5.27 -3.06
CA VAL A 94 -11.39 5.28 -2.92
C VAL A 94 -10.98 5.35 -1.45
N ASP A 95 -11.64 6.21 -0.68
CA ASP A 95 -11.31 6.41 0.74
C ASP A 95 -11.62 5.17 1.58
N ALA A 96 -12.57 4.32 1.15
CA ALA A 96 -12.83 3.04 1.78
C ALA A 96 -11.61 2.10 1.78
N TYR A 97 -10.72 2.19 0.77
CA TYR A 97 -9.46 1.43 0.70
C TYR A 97 -8.34 2.02 1.55
N LEU A 98 -8.47 3.25 2.02
CA LEU A 98 -7.42 3.98 2.72
C LEU A 98 -7.60 3.99 4.25
N THR A 99 -8.60 3.29 4.75
CA THR A 99 -8.78 3.07 6.20
C THR A 99 -7.72 2.11 6.74
N PRO A 100 -7.34 2.18 8.02
CA PRO A 100 -6.43 1.19 8.62
C PRO A 100 -6.93 -0.25 8.45
N ALA A 101 -8.23 -0.50 8.64
CA ALA A 101 -8.83 -1.82 8.45
C ALA A 101 -8.68 -2.33 7.01
N ALA A 102 -8.90 -1.47 6.02
CA ALA A 102 -8.72 -1.82 4.62
C ALA A 102 -7.25 -2.07 4.27
N LEU A 103 -6.33 -1.23 4.75
CA LEU A 103 -4.89 -1.42 4.53
C LEU A 103 -4.39 -2.71 5.19
N ALA A 104 -4.88 -3.04 6.39
CA ALA A 104 -4.60 -4.33 7.03
C ALA A 104 -5.08 -5.50 6.17
N GLY A 105 -6.28 -5.43 5.61
CA GLY A 105 -6.84 -6.44 4.72
C GLY A 105 -6.07 -6.54 3.39
N LEU A 106 -5.75 -5.41 2.76
CA LEU A 106 -4.95 -5.39 1.53
C LEU A 106 -3.60 -6.10 1.70
N THR A 107 -2.90 -5.83 2.82
CA THR A 107 -1.61 -6.47 3.10
C THR A 107 -1.73 -7.96 3.41
N ARG A 108 -2.95 -8.49 3.57
CA ARG A 108 -3.26 -9.92 3.80
C ARG A 108 -3.88 -10.61 2.59
N GLY A 109 -4.16 -9.88 1.51
CA GLY A 109 -4.65 -10.46 0.26
C GLY A 109 -6.16 -10.32 0.05
N ASP A 110 -6.86 -9.49 0.83
CA ASP A 110 -8.31 -9.27 0.63
C ASP A 110 -8.65 -8.62 -0.72
N GLY A 111 -7.65 -8.07 -1.41
CA GLY A 111 -7.84 -7.46 -2.72
C GLY A 111 -8.95 -6.40 -2.71
N ARG A 112 -9.92 -6.53 -3.60
CA ARG A 112 -11.03 -5.58 -3.71
C ARG A 112 -12.01 -5.64 -2.53
N PHE A 113 -12.04 -6.74 -1.76
CA PHE A 113 -12.90 -6.85 -0.57
C PHE A 113 -12.39 -6.04 0.62
N ALA A 114 -11.16 -5.57 0.58
CA ALA A 114 -10.57 -4.76 1.65
C ALA A 114 -11.39 -3.50 1.97
N SER A 115 -12.03 -2.88 0.96
CA SER A 115 -12.89 -1.69 1.15
C SER A 115 -14.13 -1.94 2.04
N GLN A 116 -14.53 -3.20 2.20
CA GLN A 116 -15.68 -3.57 3.03
C GLN A 116 -15.32 -3.83 4.50
N ARG A 117 -14.02 -3.82 4.82
CA ARG A 117 -13.59 -4.05 6.19
C ARG A 117 -13.91 -2.86 7.09
N THR A 118 -14.69 -3.14 8.12
CA THR A 118 -15.06 -2.18 9.17
C THR A 118 -14.20 -2.30 10.43
N ALA A 119 -13.51 -3.43 10.58
CA ALA A 119 -12.63 -3.71 11.72
C ALA A 119 -11.28 -4.26 11.23
N VAL A 120 -10.24 -3.95 11.98
CA VAL A 120 -8.90 -4.52 11.76
C VAL A 120 -8.98 -6.03 12.05
N PRO A 121 -8.45 -6.89 11.17
CA PRO A 121 -8.39 -8.33 11.41
C PRO A 121 -7.58 -8.62 12.66
N ASP A 122 -8.00 -9.61 13.45
CA ASP A 122 -7.19 -10.10 14.56
C ASP A 122 -5.89 -10.72 14.00
N PRO A 123 -4.71 -10.18 14.38
CA PRO A 123 -3.43 -10.68 13.87
C PRO A 123 -3.18 -12.15 14.20
N ALA A 124 -3.81 -12.69 15.25
CA ALA A 124 -3.66 -14.09 15.67
C ALA A 124 -4.44 -15.06 14.79
N SER A 125 -5.58 -14.61 14.23
CA SER A 125 -6.46 -15.42 13.39
C SER A 125 -6.29 -15.14 11.90
N ALA A 126 -5.80 -13.95 11.53
CA ALA A 126 -5.59 -13.58 10.15
C ALA A 126 -4.27 -14.13 9.62
N GLY A 127 -4.29 -14.72 8.44
CA GLY A 127 -3.09 -15.14 7.72
C GLY A 127 -2.08 -13.98 7.58
N ASN A 128 -0.81 -14.31 7.62
CA ASN A 128 0.29 -13.34 7.52
C ASN A 128 1.13 -13.62 6.27
N PRO A 129 0.56 -13.48 5.05
CA PRO A 129 1.27 -13.81 3.82
C PRO A 129 2.50 -12.93 3.65
N MET A 130 3.58 -13.55 3.17
CA MET A 130 4.81 -12.83 2.85
C MET A 130 4.67 -12.13 1.49
N PRO A 131 5.08 -10.87 1.38
CA PRO A 131 5.08 -10.19 0.10
C PRO A 131 6.12 -10.81 -0.83
N THR A 132 5.72 -11.06 -2.07
CA THR A 132 6.62 -11.54 -3.12
C THR A 132 7.11 -10.36 -3.95
N PRO A 133 8.44 -10.18 -4.10
CA PRO A 133 8.95 -9.11 -4.94
C PRO A 133 8.64 -9.40 -6.41
N VAL A 134 8.01 -8.43 -7.09
CA VAL A 134 7.70 -8.47 -8.52
C VAL A 134 8.73 -7.66 -9.31
N PHE A 135 9.20 -6.57 -8.74
CA PHE A 135 10.23 -5.72 -9.33
C PHE A 135 11.07 -5.09 -8.21
N TRP A 136 12.38 -5.04 -8.43
CA TRP A 136 13.31 -4.46 -7.47
C TRP A 136 14.29 -3.52 -8.16
N GLY A 137 14.11 -2.23 -7.93
CA GLY A 137 14.97 -1.16 -8.43
C GLY A 137 15.50 -0.29 -7.30
N VAL A 138 16.43 0.60 -7.63
CA VAL A 138 17.10 1.49 -6.65
C VAL A 138 16.12 2.50 -6.04
N ASN A 139 15.16 3.00 -6.83
CA ASN A 139 14.23 4.05 -6.41
C ASN A 139 12.77 3.57 -6.34
N ARG A 140 12.49 2.37 -6.84
CA ARG A 140 11.13 1.82 -6.89
C ARG A 140 11.17 0.31 -6.66
N VAL A 141 10.30 -0.18 -5.81
CA VAL A 141 10.11 -1.61 -5.55
C VAL A 141 8.62 -1.93 -5.68
N ARG A 142 8.32 -3.07 -6.28
CA ARG A 142 6.96 -3.61 -6.39
C ARG A 142 6.90 -4.95 -5.71
N MET A 143 5.95 -5.11 -4.82
CA MET A 143 5.68 -6.35 -4.10
C MET A 143 4.23 -6.76 -4.34
N SER A 144 3.96 -8.04 -4.37
CA SER A 144 2.61 -8.57 -4.50
C SER A 144 2.24 -9.45 -3.33
N ILE A 145 0.98 -9.39 -2.96
CA ILE A 145 0.31 -10.38 -2.10
C ILE A 145 -0.73 -11.07 -2.96
N SER A 146 -0.73 -12.40 -2.92
CA SER A 146 -1.77 -13.20 -3.56
C SER A 146 -2.82 -13.59 -2.54
N ASP A 147 -4.08 -13.60 -2.96
CA ASP A 147 -5.17 -14.21 -2.22
C ASP A 147 -5.22 -15.74 -2.44
N GLU A 148 -6.16 -16.42 -1.78
CA GLU A 148 -6.38 -17.87 -1.94
C GLU A 148 -6.82 -18.25 -3.36
N GLY A 149 -7.46 -17.32 -4.10
CA GLY A 149 -7.88 -17.49 -5.49
C GLY A 149 -6.78 -17.20 -6.52
N GLY A 150 -5.57 -16.81 -6.08
CA GLY A 150 -4.45 -16.47 -6.94
C GLY A 150 -4.50 -15.05 -7.50
N SER A 151 -5.50 -14.24 -7.14
CA SER A 151 -5.55 -12.82 -7.51
C SER A 151 -4.46 -12.05 -6.75
N ARG A 152 -3.90 -11.01 -7.39
CA ARG A 152 -2.73 -10.31 -6.85
C ARG A 152 -3.03 -8.85 -6.57
N THR A 153 -2.75 -8.42 -5.35
CA THR A 153 -2.64 -7.00 -5.00
C THR A 153 -1.19 -6.58 -5.07
N ILE A 154 -0.90 -5.50 -5.81
CA ILE A 154 0.46 -5.00 -6.04
C ILE A 154 0.67 -3.72 -5.24
N PHE A 155 1.74 -3.68 -4.47
CA PHE A 155 2.18 -2.53 -3.70
C PHE A 155 3.43 -1.96 -4.34
N THR A 156 3.40 -0.68 -4.74
CA THR A 156 4.55 0.01 -5.30
C THR A 156 5.08 1.02 -4.30
N PHE A 157 6.32 0.85 -3.94
CA PHE A 157 7.06 1.73 -3.05
C PHE A 157 8.02 2.60 -3.85
N GLU A 158 8.10 3.87 -3.50
CA GLU A 158 9.12 4.79 -4.01
C GLU A 158 9.99 5.28 -2.87
N ARG A 159 11.26 5.43 -3.19
CA ARG A 159 12.25 5.95 -2.26
C ARG A 159 12.16 7.47 -2.18
N LYS A 160 11.99 8.00 -0.99
CA LYS A 160 11.96 9.43 -0.69
C LYS A 160 13.23 9.92 0.01
N GLY A 161 14.03 8.99 0.55
CA GLY A 161 15.30 9.24 1.23
C GLY A 161 16.21 8.02 1.19
N PRO A 162 17.39 8.05 1.79
CA PRO A 162 18.36 6.93 1.76
C PRO A 162 17.76 5.60 2.23
N PHE A 163 16.93 5.64 3.29
CA PHE A 163 16.24 4.48 3.89
C PHE A 163 14.72 4.70 4.02
N GLU A 164 14.22 5.82 3.49
CA GLU A 164 12.80 6.18 3.56
C GLU A 164 12.09 5.72 2.28
N TRP A 165 11.13 4.82 2.45
CA TRP A 165 10.29 4.31 1.39
C TRP A 165 8.83 4.57 1.72
N LYS A 166 8.08 5.09 0.74
CA LYS A 166 6.64 5.32 0.86
C LYS A 166 5.87 4.51 -0.16
N LEU A 167 4.74 3.96 0.27
CA LEU A 167 3.76 3.37 -0.63
C LEU A 167 3.11 4.49 -1.44
N VAL A 168 3.21 4.41 -2.76
CA VAL A 168 2.68 5.43 -3.68
C VAL A 168 1.59 4.88 -4.61
N HIS A 169 1.47 3.56 -4.73
CA HIS A 169 0.51 2.94 -5.62
C HIS A 169 0.07 1.58 -5.08
N ILE A 170 -1.23 1.32 -5.17
CA ILE A 170 -1.83 0.01 -4.92
C ILE A 170 -2.50 -0.41 -6.23
N GLY A 171 -2.07 -1.55 -6.78
CA GLY A 171 -2.72 -2.23 -7.89
C GLY A 171 -3.69 -3.27 -7.36
N LEU A 172 -4.98 -3.04 -7.52
CA LEU A 172 -6.01 -4.00 -7.14
C LEU A 172 -6.10 -5.11 -8.19
N PRO A 173 -6.49 -6.33 -7.81
CA PRO A 173 -6.74 -7.41 -8.76
C PRO A 173 -7.87 -7.04 -9.73
N GLU A 174 -7.88 -7.66 -10.91
CA GLU A 174 -8.96 -7.50 -11.88
C GLU A 174 -10.29 -7.99 -11.29
N GLY A 175 -11.38 -7.39 -11.73
CA GLY A 175 -12.73 -7.76 -11.31
C GLY A 175 -13.56 -6.57 -10.84
N ALA A 176 -14.83 -6.83 -10.56
CA ALA A 176 -15.74 -5.83 -10.02
C ALA A 176 -15.41 -5.52 -8.55
N THR A 177 -15.49 -4.25 -8.17
CA THR A 177 -15.48 -3.88 -6.76
C THR A 177 -16.79 -4.38 -6.12
N PRO A 178 -16.73 -5.11 -5.00
CA PRO A 178 -17.93 -5.54 -4.30
C PRO A 178 -18.80 -4.31 -3.95
N ALA A 179 -20.10 -4.43 -4.14
CA ALA A 179 -21.03 -3.36 -3.71
C ALA A 179 -20.90 -3.15 -2.20
N ALA A 180 -20.92 -1.89 -1.77
CA ALA A 180 -20.95 -1.58 -0.34
C ALA A 180 -22.11 -2.31 0.33
N PRO A 181 -21.95 -2.90 1.54
CA PRO A 181 -23.05 -3.52 2.24
C PRO A 181 -24.16 -2.49 2.41
N ALA A 182 -25.38 -2.87 2.04
CA ALA A 182 -26.54 -2.00 2.20
C ALA A 182 -26.61 -1.51 3.66
N PRO A 183 -26.87 -0.22 3.90
CA PRO A 183 -26.98 0.28 5.26
C PRO A 183 -28.06 -0.57 5.98
N VAL A 184 -27.66 -1.17 7.10
CA VAL A 184 -28.57 -1.97 7.92
C VAL A 184 -29.72 -1.05 8.31
N ALA A 185 -30.91 -1.31 7.78
CA ALA A 185 -32.10 -0.57 8.14
C ALA A 185 -32.22 -0.60 9.68
N ARG A 186 -32.14 0.56 10.31
CA ARG A 186 -32.36 0.66 11.75
C ARG A 186 -33.78 0.16 11.99
N VAL A 187 -33.89 -0.99 12.63
CA VAL A 187 -35.15 -1.45 13.16
C VAL A 187 -35.65 -0.33 14.08
N PRO A 188 -36.81 0.28 13.83
CA PRO A 188 -37.34 1.27 14.72
C PRO A 188 -37.50 0.64 16.09
N ALA A 189 -36.90 1.26 17.11
CA ALA A 189 -37.05 0.85 18.49
C ALA A 189 -38.55 0.82 18.79
N GLN A 190 -39.11 -0.37 19.08
CA GLN A 190 -40.46 -0.50 19.62
C GLN A 190 -40.43 0.27 20.96
N GLN A 191 -41.13 1.39 20.99
CA GLN A 191 -41.44 2.08 22.23
C GLN A 191 -42.44 1.23 23.00
N PRO A 192 -42.25 1.09 24.33
CA PRO A 192 -43.18 0.37 25.22
C PRO A 192 -44.53 1.05 25.35
#